data_a8c782faefa201ecf68028464cfa310b
#
_entry.id   a8c782faefa201ecf68028464cfa310b
#
_cell.length_a   1.000
_cell.length_b   1.000
_cell.length_c   1.000
_cell.angle_alpha   90.00
_cell.angle_beta   90.00
_cell.angle_gamma   90.00
#
_symmetry.space_group_name_H-M   'P 1'
#
loop_
_entity.id
_entity.type
_entity.pdbx_description
1 polymer ?
#
loop_
_entity_poly.entity_id
_entity_poly.type
_entity_poly.pdbx_seq_one_letter_code
_entity_poly.pdbx_strand_id
1 'polypeptide(L)'
;MKKFILFFLFIYSFTFSAELKTDKNLITGQLKNGLKYYIYPNKKPVNSISAWLKVDAGSLYENPGEEGLAHFMEHLAFNGTEKYPENDLIRILESKGVDFGHGLNAHTGFDETVFKLNGQTKDLKDFLDILYQWGFKVKFTDTEVKKEKGVVIEEWRQETGLAKEISDFYNKYYFANSKYLDRLPIGKVPSIEKFTSASAKKFYKKWYVPNNMSIFIVGDISNPNEIIKSLENSFGKEKSIILPKTDALKNRKIIPIEKYDIFQNNDLKANNFTYLQVNPVVQPKNQMEKIKENQFKILFNVLLMQRYNEKLNSLDTNLNSIDLGKSDFNDYYDFTYLSLDLKNEKELNGITEGFKELSQVKLGFTPKEFEEARNIVKTYYKNLIEQSKSIDTGDILNSLLNNDFKKYLFIAPTDYYNTGISIIDSIKLEEVNNYSKSLFSGKENYYLFEGFKNINKTELQTTIEEAKKSTVSAYTRTENTGSIITKEIVPGTIVSENYDKDSDYYTLTLSNGSKVYAKKIDYEKNSVNFVAMSKGGTSYIKTEDISASKFLNVVAASAPGSMSKVDYDRYALSLVPFDL
;
A
#
# COMPACT_ATOMS: atom_id res chain seq x y z
N MET A 1 42.67 -47.73 21.26
CA MET A 1 42.56 -46.57 20.32
C MET A 1 41.53 -46.94 19.25
N LYS A 2 40.26 -46.56 19.46
CA LYS A 2 39.16 -46.74 18.48
C LYS A 2 38.98 -45.41 17.77
N LYS A 3 39.25 -45.40 16.46
CA LYS A 3 39.01 -44.25 15.59
C LYS A 3 37.50 -44.18 15.27
N PHE A 4 36.82 -43.14 15.72
CA PHE A 4 35.48 -42.79 15.26
C PHE A 4 35.63 -42.06 13.91
N ILE A 5 35.11 -42.65 12.86
CA ILE A 5 34.94 -42.00 11.54
C ILE A 5 33.57 -41.35 11.59
N LEU A 6 33.54 -40.01 11.64
CA LEU A 6 32.33 -39.19 11.45
C LEU A 6 32.02 -39.16 9.94
N PHE A 7 30.94 -39.82 9.56
CA PHE A 7 30.38 -39.76 8.21
C PHE A 7 29.52 -38.45 8.12
N PHE A 8 30.06 -37.44 7.49
CA PHE A 8 29.29 -36.27 7.10
C PHE A 8 28.40 -36.64 5.90
N LEU A 9 27.13 -36.88 6.16
CA LEU A 9 26.11 -36.93 5.12
C LEU A 9 25.87 -35.51 4.62
N PHE A 10 26.48 -35.16 3.49
CA PHE A 10 26.09 -34.01 2.69
C PHE A 10 24.73 -34.32 2.07
N ILE A 11 23.66 -33.83 2.69
CA ILE A 11 22.33 -33.76 2.05
C ILE A 11 22.45 -32.66 0.99
N TYR A 12 22.64 -33.06 -0.26
CA TYR A 12 22.43 -32.22 -1.42
C TYR A 12 20.94 -31.89 -1.50
N SER A 13 20.54 -30.75 -0.93
CA SER A 13 19.26 -30.15 -1.23
C SER A 13 19.34 -29.68 -2.69
N PHE A 14 18.78 -30.43 -3.60
CA PHE A 14 18.48 -29.96 -4.95
C PHE A 14 17.42 -28.86 -4.81
N THR A 15 17.86 -27.62 -4.64
CA THR A 15 17.01 -26.47 -4.86
C THR A 15 16.85 -26.32 -6.37
N PHE A 16 15.70 -26.73 -6.90
CA PHE A 16 15.23 -26.24 -8.19
C PHE A 16 14.99 -24.73 -8.04
N SER A 17 16.04 -23.94 -8.11
CA SER A 17 15.96 -22.51 -8.31
C SER A 17 15.66 -22.30 -9.79
N ALA A 18 14.39 -22.17 -10.15
CA ALA A 18 14.06 -21.59 -11.44
C ALA A 18 14.79 -20.23 -11.52
N GLU A 19 15.62 -20.05 -12.51
CA GLU A 19 16.35 -18.80 -12.71
C GLU A 19 15.34 -17.68 -12.95
N LEU A 20 15.23 -16.75 -12.00
CA LEU A 20 14.35 -15.61 -12.12
C LEU A 20 14.80 -14.74 -13.29
N LYS A 21 13.86 -14.36 -14.15
CA LYS A 21 14.11 -13.53 -15.34
C LYS A 21 13.27 -12.26 -15.28
N THR A 22 13.80 -11.22 -15.87
CA THR A 22 13.02 -9.99 -16.11
C THR A 22 11.84 -10.32 -17.02
N ASP A 23 10.71 -9.70 -16.73
CA ASP A 23 9.52 -9.80 -17.58
C ASP A 23 9.88 -9.43 -19.03
N LYS A 24 9.60 -10.34 -19.95
CA LYS A 24 9.89 -10.19 -21.39
C LYS A 24 9.16 -9.03 -22.05
N ASN A 25 8.07 -8.56 -21.45
CA ASN A 25 7.30 -7.43 -21.96
C ASN A 25 7.93 -6.09 -21.55
N LEU A 26 8.80 -6.07 -20.53
CA LEU A 26 9.48 -4.85 -20.11
C LEU A 26 10.63 -4.52 -21.07
N ILE A 27 10.54 -3.38 -21.72
CA ILE A 27 11.59 -2.78 -22.53
C ILE A 27 12.21 -1.66 -21.71
N THR A 28 13.47 -1.81 -21.35
CA THR A 28 14.19 -0.84 -20.52
C THR A 28 15.52 -0.47 -21.14
N GLY A 29 15.95 0.74 -20.88
CA GLY A 29 17.24 1.22 -21.32
C GLY A 29 17.63 2.57 -20.75
N GLN A 30 18.73 3.11 -21.24
CA GLN A 30 19.27 4.40 -20.82
C GLN A 30 19.74 5.17 -22.04
N LEU A 31 19.34 6.43 -22.15
CA LEU A 31 19.83 7.32 -23.18
C LEU A 31 21.29 7.71 -22.88
N LYS A 32 22.01 8.22 -23.91
CA LYS A 32 23.43 8.61 -23.79
C LYS A 32 23.69 9.64 -22.69
N ASN A 33 22.69 10.46 -22.35
CA ASN A 33 22.76 11.46 -21.28
C ASN A 33 22.32 10.94 -19.91
N GLY A 34 22.07 9.65 -19.77
CA GLY A 34 21.78 9.03 -18.49
C GLY A 34 20.29 8.92 -18.13
N LEU A 35 19.36 9.49 -18.93
CA LEU A 35 17.91 9.31 -18.70
C LEU A 35 17.55 7.82 -18.86
N LYS A 36 16.85 7.27 -17.88
CA LYS A 36 16.35 5.90 -17.93
C LYS A 36 14.94 5.87 -18.48
N TYR A 37 14.59 4.79 -19.19
CA TYR A 37 13.24 4.58 -19.65
C TYR A 37 12.77 3.15 -19.39
N TYR A 38 11.48 3.01 -19.11
CA TYR A 38 10.78 1.75 -18.86
C TYR A 38 9.49 1.77 -19.67
N ILE A 39 9.41 0.92 -20.69
CA ILE A 39 8.27 0.85 -21.60
C ILE A 39 7.65 -0.53 -21.47
N TYR A 40 6.36 -0.58 -21.20
CA TYR A 40 5.64 -1.85 -21.02
C TYR A 40 4.37 -1.86 -21.88
N PRO A 41 4.36 -2.57 -23.02
CA PRO A 41 3.15 -2.74 -23.81
C PRO A 41 2.09 -3.52 -23.04
N ASN A 42 0.92 -2.90 -22.83
CA ASN A 42 -0.25 -3.48 -22.18
C ASN A 42 -1.53 -3.01 -22.87
N LYS A 43 -2.35 -3.94 -23.36
CA LYS A 43 -3.59 -3.62 -24.07
C LYS A 43 -4.83 -3.57 -23.16
N LYS A 44 -4.64 -3.36 -21.88
CA LYS A 44 -5.73 -3.30 -20.90
C LYS A 44 -5.62 -2.08 -20.00
N PRO A 45 -6.53 -1.10 -20.19
CA PRO A 45 -7.56 -1.01 -21.23
C PRO A 45 -7.01 -0.80 -22.64
N VAL A 46 -7.78 -1.17 -23.68
CA VAL A 46 -7.45 -0.87 -25.07
C VAL A 46 -7.45 0.64 -25.29
N ASN A 47 -6.58 1.15 -26.17
CA ASN A 47 -6.41 2.57 -26.46
C ASN A 47 -6.03 3.44 -25.26
N SER A 48 -5.60 2.86 -24.15
CA SER A 48 -5.11 3.57 -22.97
C SER A 48 -3.61 3.66 -22.97
N ILE A 49 -3.09 4.79 -22.49
CA ILE A 49 -1.67 5.04 -22.30
C ILE A 49 -1.44 5.86 -21.03
N SER A 50 -0.40 5.52 -20.31
CA SER A 50 0.10 6.32 -19.21
C SER A 50 1.58 6.62 -19.43
N ALA A 51 1.98 7.86 -19.18
CA ALA A 51 3.35 8.31 -19.29
C ALA A 51 3.71 9.12 -18.04
N TRP A 52 4.68 8.63 -17.26
CA TRP A 52 5.08 9.25 -16.00
C TRP A 52 6.56 9.63 -16.04
N LEU A 53 6.88 10.81 -15.49
CA LEU A 53 8.24 11.31 -15.30
C LEU A 53 8.57 11.31 -13.82
N LYS A 54 9.57 10.55 -13.43
CA LYS A 54 10.14 10.55 -12.09
C LYS A 54 11.43 11.35 -12.08
N VAL A 55 11.56 12.24 -11.12
CA VAL A 55 12.81 12.92 -10.74
C VAL A 55 13.26 12.33 -9.40
N ASP A 56 14.47 11.77 -9.33
CA ASP A 56 15.02 11.19 -8.09
C ASP A 56 15.48 12.33 -7.14
N ALA A 57 14.57 13.23 -6.80
CA ALA A 57 14.75 14.33 -5.85
C ALA A 57 13.40 14.73 -5.25
N GLY A 58 13.32 14.62 -3.94
CA GLY A 58 12.20 15.05 -3.11
C GLY A 58 12.69 15.95 -1.98
N SER A 59 11.92 16.02 -0.90
CA SER A 59 12.19 16.96 0.19
C SER A 59 13.50 16.68 0.95
N LEU A 60 14.02 15.46 0.96
CA LEU A 60 15.31 15.15 1.58
C LEU A 60 16.50 15.81 0.87
N TYR A 61 16.34 16.21 -0.39
CA TYR A 61 17.38 16.84 -1.20
C TYR A 61 17.48 18.35 -1.01
N GLU A 62 16.60 18.92 -0.19
CA GLU A 62 16.59 20.32 0.20
C GLU A 62 17.69 20.64 1.22
N ASN A 63 18.26 21.84 1.13
CA ASN A 63 19.16 22.37 2.13
C ASN A 63 18.37 23.05 3.28
N PRO A 64 19.01 23.39 4.41
CA PRO A 64 18.40 24.25 5.41
C PRO A 64 17.92 25.58 4.78
N GLY A 65 16.66 25.94 5.04
CA GLY A 65 15.99 27.11 4.45
C GLY A 65 15.33 26.87 3.08
N GLU A 66 15.41 25.64 2.55
CA GLU A 66 14.73 25.20 1.33
C GLU A 66 13.56 24.24 1.65
N GLU A 67 13.12 24.10 2.92
CA GLU A 67 12.07 23.17 3.34
C GLU A 67 10.75 23.42 2.63
N GLY A 68 10.33 22.46 1.80
CA GLY A 68 9.16 22.51 0.92
C GLY A 68 9.47 22.94 -0.51
N LEU A 69 10.74 23.18 -0.87
CA LEU A 69 11.09 23.67 -2.21
C LEU A 69 10.90 22.60 -3.29
N ALA A 70 11.06 21.31 -2.98
CA ALA A 70 10.80 20.23 -3.91
C ALA A 70 9.32 20.17 -4.31
N HIS A 71 8.42 20.27 -3.33
CA HIS A 71 6.97 20.33 -3.55
C HIS A 71 6.58 21.63 -4.27
N PHE A 72 7.16 22.74 -3.87
CA PHE A 72 6.95 24.01 -4.55
C PHE A 72 7.36 23.97 -6.04
N MET A 73 8.39 23.18 -6.38
CA MET A 73 8.80 22.95 -7.78
C MET A 73 7.78 22.14 -8.56
N GLU A 74 7.11 21.18 -7.92
CA GLU A 74 6.00 20.45 -8.50
C GLU A 74 4.89 21.42 -8.91
N HIS A 75 4.43 22.29 -8.01
CA HIS A 75 3.41 23.31 -8.28
C HIS A 75 3.81 24.24 -9.43
N LEU A 76 5.04 24.74 -9.41
CA LEU A 76 5.52 25.65 -10.46
C LEU A 76 5.56 25.01 -11.85
N ALA A 77 5.69 23.68 -11.94
CA ALA A 77 5.66 22.98 -13.22
C ALA A 77 4.29 23.11 -13.92
N PHE A 78 3.21 23.19 -13.14
CA PHE A 78 1.85 23.39 -13.66
C PHE A 78 1.56 24.85 -14.05
N ASN A 79 2.27 25.82 -13.47
CA ASN A 79 2.01 27.25 -13.68
C ASN A 79 2.56 27.81 -14.98
N GLY A 80 3.43 27.08 -15.66
CA GLY A 80 3.87 27.49 -16.99
C GLY A 80 5.27 27.00 -17.39
N THR A 81 5.40 26.74 -18.66
CA THR A 81 6.64 26.30 -19.30
C THR A 81 7.00 27.20 -20.48
N GLU A 82 8.12 26.94 -21.15
CA GLU A 82 8.52 27.71 -22.34
C GLU A 82 7.47 27.63 -23.45
N LYS A 83 6.85 26.45 -23.64
CA LYS A 83 5.88 26.18 -24.70
C LYS A 83 4.44 26.44 -24.27
N TYR A 84 4.11 26.19 -23.03
CA TYR A 84 2.77 26.27 -22.48
C TYR A 84 2.73 27.33 -21.38
N PRO A 85 2.38 28.60 -21.69
CA PRO A 85 2.30 29.65 -20.69
C PRO A 85 1.07 29.49 -19.79
N GLU A 86 1.21 29.84 -18.53
CA GLU A 86 0.13 29.83 -17.53
C GLU A 86 -0.67 28.51 -17.50
N ASN A 87 -2.00 28.60 -17.56
CA ASN A 87 -2.91 27.45 -17.49
C ASN A 87 -3.17 26.78 -18.86
N ASP A 88 -2.44 27.14 -19.92
CA ASP A 88 -2.67 26.59 -21.26
C ASP A 88 -2.46 25.07 -21.29
N LEU A 89 -1.48 24.58 -20.55
CA LEU A 89 -1.21 23.13 -20.42
C LEU A 89 -2.43 22.38 -19.88
N ILE A 90 -3.04 22.88 -18.80
CA ILE A 90 -4.22 22.27 -18.18
C ILE A 90 -5.38 22.29 -19.16
N ARG A 91 -5.66 23.43 -19.82
CA ARG A 91 -6.73 23.55 -20.84
C ARG A 91 -6.55 22.58 -22.01
N ILE A 92 -5.31 22.38 -22.47
CA ILE A 92 -5.00 21.42 -23.53
C ILE A 92 -5.32 19.98 -23.07
N LEU A 93 -4.91 19.62 -21.86
CA LEU A 93 -5.18 18.29 -21.30
C LEU A 93 -6.68 18.06 -21.09
N GLU A 94 -7.39 19.02 -20.51
CA GLU A 94 -8.85 18.96 -20.33
C GLU A 94 -9.59 18.81 -21.67
N SER A 95 -9.15 19.53 -22.73
CA SER A 95 -9.72 19.39 -24.07
C SER A 95 -9.58 17.99 -24.67
N LYS A 96 -8.66 17.18 -24.15
CA LYS A 96 -8.43 15.77 -24.51
C LYS A 96 -9.15 14.80 -23.57
N GLY A 97 -9.90 15.30 -22.59
CA GLY A 97 -10.56 14.49 -21.57
C GLY A 97 -9.61 13.99 -20.47
N VAL A 98 -8.46 14.65 -20.31
CA VAL A 98 -7.49 14.39 -19.24
C VAL A 98 -7.75 15.40 -18.12
N ASP A 99 -8.50 14.99 -17.13
CA ASP A 99 -8.90 15.79 -15.97
C ASP A 99 -7.87 15.76 -14.85
N PHE A 100 -7.91 16.76 -13.98
CA PHE A 100 -7.06 16.82 -12.80
C PHE A 100 -7.48 15.74 -11.78
N GLY A 101 -6.51 15.04 -11.22
CA GLY A 101 -6.73 13.94 -10.26
C GLY A 101 -6.49 12.57 -10.89
N HIS A 102 -7.34 12.11 -11.81
CA HIS A 102 -7.19 10.79 -12.44
C HIS A 102 -6.27 10.83 -13.67
N GLY A 103 -6.49 11.77 -14.59
CA GLY A 103 -5.75 11.89 -15.84
C GLY A 103 -4.44 12.63 -15.71
N LEU A 104 -4.43 13.68 -14.91
CA LEU A 104 -3.32 14.57 -14.62
C LEU A 104 -3.08 14.62 -13.12
N ASN A 105 -1.89 14.24 -12.66
CA ASN A 105 -1.51 14.30 -11.26
C ASN A 105 0.00 14.44 -11.10
N ALA A 106 0.45 14.82 -9.91
CA ALA A 106 1.83 14.73 -9.49
C ALA A 106 1.91 14.48 -7.99
N HIS A 107 3.06 14.13 -7.49
CA HIS A 107 3.34 14.09 -6.06
C HIS A 107 4.82 14.28 -5.78
N THR A 108 5.11 14.87 -4.64
CA THR A 108 6.45 14.98 -4.08
C THR A 108 6.54 14.17 -2.80
N GLY A 109 7.45 13.19 -2.79
CA GLY A 109 7.81 12.42 -1.61
C GLY A 109 9.10 12.93 -0.96
N PHE A 110 9.65 12.10 -0.08
CA PHE A 110 10.96 12.36 0.52
C PHE A 110 12.10 12.26 -0.49
N ASP A 111 12.05 11.26 -1.37
CA ASP A 111 13.14 10.88 -2.27
C ASP A 111 12.89 11.21 -3.74
N GLU A 112 11.67 11.56 -4.10
CA GLU A 112 11.25 11.71 -5.49
C GLU A 112 10.16 12.76 -5.69
N THR A 113 10.07 13.26 -6.93
CA THR A 113 8.93 13.98 -7.48
C THR A 113 8.47 13.26 -8.74
N VAL A 114 7.18 12.93 -8.85
CA VAL A 114 6.62 12.17 -9.97
C VAL A 114 5.48 12.93 -10.62
N PHE A 115 5.58 13.16 -11.93
CA PHE A 115 4.53 13.75 -12.76
C PHE A 115 3.83 12.64 -13.55
N LYS A 116 2.50 12.63 -13.56
CA LYS A 116 1.68 11.54 -14.08
C LYS A 116 0.71 12.06 -15.14
N LEU A 117 0.72 11.43 -16.32
CA LEU A 117 -0.26 11.64 -17.38
C LEU A 117 -0.88 10.30 -17.78
N ASN A 118 -2.20 10.23 -17.73
CA ASN A 118 -2.98 9.05 -18.11
C ASN A 118 -4.06 9.49 -19.11
N GLY A 119 -4.24 8.75 -20.21
CA GLY A 119 -5.24 9.10 -21.21
C GLY A 119 -5.25 8.12 -22.37
N GLN A 120 -5.51 8.62 -23.58
CA GLN A 120 -5.63 7.79 -24.77
C GLN A 120 -4.29 7.64 -25.50
N THR A 121 -4.04 6.48 -26.13
CA THR A 121 -2.81 6.19 -26.87
C THR A 121 -2.48 7.24 -27.93
N LYS A 122 -3.50 7.83 -28.58
CA LYS A 122 -3.30 8.91 -29.58
C LYS A 122 -2.63 10.16 -29.00
N ASP A 123 -2.73 10.39 -27.69
CA ASP A 123 -2.22 11.59 -27.01
C ASP A 123 -0.76 11.43 -26.49
N LEU A 124 -0.15 10.24 -26.65
CA LEU A 124 1.18 9.95 -26.14
C LEU A 124 2.24 10.96 -26.59
N LYS A 125 2.18 11.44 -27.83
CA LYS A 125 3.12 12.44 -28.33
C LYS A 125 3.05 13.75 -27.54
N ASP A 126 1.83 14.19 -27.23
CA ASP A 126 1.63 15.39 -26.43
C ASP A 126 2.04 15.17 -24.97
N PHE A 127 1.78 13.97 -24.43
CA PHE A 127 2.24 13.60 -23.07
C PHE A 127 3.75 13.65 -22.96
N LEU A 128 4.48 13.09 -23.94
CA LEU A 128 5.95 13.15 -23.94
C LEU A 128 6.48 14.58 -24.07
N ASP A 129 5.82 15.43 -24.85
CA ASP A 129 6.18 16.84 -24.95
C ASP A 129 5.94 17.58 -23.62
N ILE A 130 4.80 17.35 -22.97
CA ILE A 130 4.47 17.95 -21.67
C ILE A 130 5.47 17.49 -20.59
N LEU A 131 5.78 16.18 -20.51
CA LEU A 131 6.77 15.67 -19.57
C LEU A 131 8.17 16.27 -19.83
N TYR A 132 8.52 16.50 -21.09
CA TYR A 132 9.76 17.20 -21.47
C TYR A 132 9.76 18.65 -20.98
N GLN A 133 8.62 19.35 -21.14
CA GLN A 133 8.47 20.72 -20.66
C GLN A 133 8.59 20.79 -19.12
N TRP A 134 7.97 19.88 -18.39
CA TRP A 134 8.11 19.79 -16.93
C TRP A 134 9.53 19.43 -16.49
N GLY A 135 10.18 18.52 -17.20
CA GLY A 135 11.54 18.10 -16.87
C GLY A 135 12.60 19.18 -17.12
N PHE A 136 12.43 20.05 -18.14
CA PHE A 136 13.54 20.90 -18.59
C PHE A 136 13.18 22.34 -18.94
N LYS A 137 11.91 22.71 -19.01
CA LYS A 137 11.48 23.99 -19.60
C LYS A 137 10.48 24.77 -18.71
N VAL A 138 10.46 24.51 -17.41
CA VAL A 138 9.63 25.27 -16.45
C VAL A 138 10.10 26.72 -16.39
N LYS A 139 9.15 27.67 -16.41
CA LYS A 139 9.41 29.10 -16.25
C LYS A 139 9.30 29.48 -14.78
N PHE A 140 10.26 30.29 -14.34
CA PHE A 140 10.32 30.80 -12.98
C PHE A 140 10.23 32.34 -13.04
N THR A 141 9.03 32.90 -13.12
CA THR A 141 8.82 34.33 -13.00
C THR A 141 8.57 34.72 -11.55
N ASP A 142 8.96 35.91 -11.15
CA ASP A 142 8.71 36.41 -9.79
C ASP A 142 7.21 36.48 -9.49
N THR A 143 6.39 36.77 -10.51
CA THR A 143 4.94 36.81 -10.40
C THR A 143 4.36 35.45 -10.05
N GLU A 144 4.74 34.39 -10.80
CA GLU A 144 4.28 33.02 -10.54
C GLU A 144 4.74 32.51 -9.19
N VAL A 145 6.02 32.72 -8.86
CA VAL A 145 6.56 32.34 -7.55
C VAL A 145 5.81 33.01 -6.41
N LYS A 146 5.50 34.34 -6.56
CA LYS A 146 4.74 35.08 -5.54
C LYS A 146 3.31 34.54 -5.39
N LYS A 147 2.64 34.25 -6.51
CA LYS A 147 1.28 33.68 -6.53
C LYS A 147 1.26 32.32 -5.86
N GLU A 148 2.17 31.45 -6.25
CA GLU A 148 2.20 30.05 -5.81
C GLU A 148 2.55 29.88 -4.33
N LYS A 149 3.35 30.79 -3.75
CA LYS A 149 3.54 30.84 -2.29
C LYS A 149 2.23 30.88 -1.53
N GLY A 150 1.27 31.70 -2.00
CA GLY A 150 -0.05 31.79 -1.39
C GLY A 150 -0.80 30.46 -1.45
N VAL A 151 -0.72 29.75 -2.59
CA VAL A 151 -1.38 28.47 -2.79
C VAL A 151 -0.80 27.41 -1.85
N VAL A 152 0.53 27.24 -1.84
CA VAL A 152 1.19 26.22 -1.01
C VAL A 152 1.04 26.53 0.49
N ILE A 153 1.04 27.81 0.90
CA ILE A 153 0.77 28.17 2.30
C ILE A 153 -0.68 27.87 2.67
N GLU A 154 -1.62 28.05 1.75
CA GLU A 154 -3.02 27.71 2.01
C GLU A 154 -3.22 26.20 2.11
N GLU A 155 -2.59 25.42 1.25
CA GLU A 155 -2.53 23.96 1.37
C GLU A 155 -1.92 23.52 2.71
N TRP A 156 -0.80 24.12 3.11
CA TRP A 156 -0.20 23.88 4.42
C TRP A 156 -1.20 24.18 5.56
N ARG A 157 -2.02 25.23 5.44
CA ARG A 157 -3.06 25.56 6.43
C ARG A 157 -4.20 24.54 6.44
N GLN A 158 -4.59 24.02 5.26
CA GLN A 158 -5.63 22.99 5.17
C GLN A 158 -5.19 21.67 5.81
N GLU A 159 -3.89 21.38 5.78
CA GLU A 159 -3.30 20.27 6.52
C GLU A 159 -3.16 20.55 8.02
N THR A 160 -3.44 21.78 8.50
CA THR A 160 -3.42 22.10 9.94
C THR A 160 -4.68 21.57 10.65
N GLY A 161 -4.62 21.50 11.99
CA GLY A 161 -5.70 20.99 12.81
C GLY A 161 -5.36 19.63 13.41
N LEU A 162 -6.38 18.94 13.91
CA LEU A 162 -6.21 17.73 14.70
C LEU A 162 -5.43 16.61 13.98
N ALA A 163 -5.70 16.42 12.69
CA ALA A 163 -4.99 15.40 11.90
C ALA A 163 -3.48 15.68 11.82
N LYS A 164 -3.10 16.95 11.67
CA LYS A 164 -1.69 17.32 11.69
C LYS A 164 -1.06 17.15 13.06
N GLU A 165 -1.75 17.53 14.12
CA GLU A 165 -1.24 17.36 15.49
C GLU A 165 -0.97 15.89 15.80
N ILE A 166 -1.87 14.98 15.38
CA ILE A 166 -1.69 13.53 15.46
C ILE A 166 -0.47 13.10 14.64
N SER A 167 -0.39 13.54 13.39
CA SER A 167 0.75 13.22 12.50
C SER A 167 2.07 13.68 13.11
N ASP A 168 2.15 14.89 13.65
CA ASP A 168 3.35 15.44 14.28
C ASP A 168 3.72 14.66 15.55
N PHE A 169 2.71 14.21 16.33
CA PHE A 169 2.92 13.35 17.48
C PHE A 169 3.61 12.04 17.09
N TYR A 170 3.13 11.34 16.07
CA TYR A 170 3.74 10.09 15.61
C TYR A 170 5.05 10.30 14.86
N ASN A 171 5.16 11.34 14.02
CA ASN A 171 6.37 11.63 13.26
C ASN A 171 7.60 11.87 14.15
N LYS A 172 7.40 12.39 15.35
CA LYS A 172 8.43 12.53 16.38
C LYS A 172 9.11 11.19 16.69
N TYR A 173 8.38 10.08 16.60
CA TYR A 173 8.88 8.72 16.88
C TYR A 173 9.33 8.01 15.60
N TYR A 174 8.54 8.07 14.53
CA TYR A 174 8.89 7.46 13.25
C TYR A 174 10.18 8.03 12.68
N PHE A 175 10.34 9.34 12.75
CA PHE A 175 11.44 10.06 12.12
C PHE A 175 12.46 10.61 13.10
N ALA A 176 12.41 10.17 14.35
CA ALA A 176 13.30 10.63 15.40
C ALA A 176 14.75 10.73 14.93
N ASN A 177 15.36 11.92 15.14
CA ASN A 177 16.78 12.14 14.89
C ASN A 177 17.27 11.85 13.47
N SER A 178 16.35 11.85 12.53
CA SER A 178 16.62 11.74 11.10
C SER A 178 16.27 13.05 10.37
N LYS A 179 16.82 13.21 9.19
CA LYS A 179 16.49 14.33 8.31
C LYS A 179 15.02 14.34 7.90
N TYR A 180 14.32 13.21 7.94
CA TYR A 180 12.91 13.08 7.60
C TYR A 180 12.00 13.98 8.43
N LEU A 181 12.26 14.12 9.73
CA LEU A 181 11.45 14.96 10.62
C LEU A 181 11.48 16.46 10.22
N ASP A 182 12.63 16.90 9.70
CA ASP A 182 12.83 18.30 9.27
C ASP A 182 12.52 18.54 7.79
N ARG A 183 12.17 17.51 7.04
CA ARG A 183 11.97 17.55 5.57
C ARG A 183 10.66 16.91 5.16
N LEU A 184 9.57 17.18 5.89
CA LEU A 184 8.24 16.81 5.40
C LEU A 184 7.99 17.52 4.06
N PRO A 185 7.45 16.84 3.04
CA PRO A 185 7.29 17.39 1.69
C PRO A 185 6.54 18.72 1.63
N ILE A 186 5.51 18.90 2.46
CA ILE A 186 4.75 20.15 2.52
C ILE A 186 5.61 21.36 2.96
N GLY A 187 6.74 21.12 3.61
CA GLY A 187 7.70 22.15 4.01
C GLY A 187 7.32 22.94 5.26
N LYS A 188 7.95 24.11 5.37
CA LYS A 188 7.77 25.02 6.52
C LYS A 188 7.42 26.41 6.01
N VAL A 189 6.36 27.03 6.54
CA VAL A 189 5.91 28.37 6.14
C VAL A 189 7.05 29.40 6.14
N PRO A 190 7.93 29.50 7.17
CA PRO A 190 9.02 30.47 7.16
C PRO A 190 10.05 30.28 6.03
N SER A 191 10.18 29.05 5.48
CA SER A 191 11.02 28.76 4.32
C SER A 191 10.31 29.11 3.02
N ILE A 192 9.04 28.71 2.89
CA ILE A 192 8.19 28.98 1.73
C ILE A 192 8.08 30.50 1.47
N GLU A 193 7.89 31.30 2.52
CA GLU A 193 7.81 32.78 2.41
C GLU A 193 9.08 33.39 1.80
N LYS A 194 10.24 32.74 1.98
CA LYS A 194 11.54 33.23 1.48
C LYS A 194 11.89 32.75 0.07
N PHE A 195 11.11 31.82 -0.52
CA PHE A 195 11.41 31.32 -1.86
C PHE A 195 11.39 32.46 -2.90
N THR A 196 12.29 32.36 -3.85
CA THR A 196 12.45 33.31 -4.96
C THR A 196 12.54 32.53 -6.27
N SER A 197 12.30 33.21 -7.40
CA SER A 197 12.56 32.63 -8.72
C SER A 197 14.01 32.10 -8.85
N ALA A 198 14.95 32.77 -8.20
CA ALA A 198 16.36 32.35 -8.19
C ALA A 198 16.58 31.05 -7.39
N SER A 199 15.95 30.91 -6.20
CA SER A 199 16.06 29.68 -5.39
C SER A 199 15.39 28.49 -6.10
N ALA A 200 14.20 28.68 -6.66
CA ALA A 200 13.49 27.67 -7.43
C ALA A 200 14.31 27.22 -8.65
N LYS A 201 14.83 28.17 -9.44
CA LYS A 201 15.68 27.89 -10.61
C LYS A 201 16.99 27.18 -10.24
N LYS A 202 17.56 27.49 -9.07
CA LYS A 202 18.78 26.81 -8.57
C LYS A 202 18.50 25.35 -8.22
N PHE A 203 17.40 25.05 -7.51
CA PHE A 203 16.97 23.72 -7.17
C PHE A 203 16.68 22.88 -8.43
N TYR A 204 15.90 23.45 -9.36
CA TYR A 204 15.54 22.82 -10.62
C TYR A 204 16.79 22.44 -11.45
N LYS A 205 17.70 23.39 -11.70
CA LYS A 205 18.94 23.12 -12.43
C LYS A 205 19.85 22.09 -11.78
N LYS A 206 19.73 21.92 -10.48
CA LYS A 206 20.54 20.96 -9.72
C LYS A 206 19.99 19.54 -9.80
N TRP A 207 18.67 19.37 -9.83
CA TRP A 207 18.05 18.07 -9.67
C TRP A 207 17.27 17.58 -10.91
N TYR A 208 16.70 18.50 -11.70
CA TYR A 208 15.95 18.19 -12.91
C TYR A 208 16.92 18.06 -14.10
N VAL A 209 17.64 16.96 -14.11
CA VAL A 209 18.67 16.64 -15.12
C VAL A 209 18.52 15.20 -15.58
N PRO A 210 18.86 14.87 -16.85
CA PRO A 210 18.55 13.57 -17.44
C PRO A 210 19.02 12.37 -16.61
N ASN A 211 20.24 12.42 -16.10
CA ASN A 211 20.82 11.32 -15.32
C ASN A 211 20.28 11.21 -13.87
N ASN A 212 19.32 12.06 -13.50
CA ASN A 212 18.55 11.99 -12.26
C ASN A 212 17.06 11.72 -12.51
N MET A 213 16.69 11.27 -13.71
CA MET A 213 15.32 11.08 -14.14
C MET A 213 15.07 9.72 -14.74
N SER A 214 13.81 9.29 -14.66
CA SER A 214 13.29 8.08 -15.30
C SER A 214 11.93 8.35 -15.92
N ILE A 215 11.67 7.77 -17.09
CA ILE A 215 10.35 7.83 -17.75
C ILE A 215 9.77 6.42 -17.77
N PHE A 216 8.49 6.34 -17.37
CA PHE A 216 7.69 5.12 -17.36
C PHE A 216 6.55 5.29 -18.37
N ILE A 217 6.38 4.35 -19.29
CA ILE A 217 5.34 4.40 -20.31
C ILE A 217 4.69 3.02 -20.38
N VAL A 218 3.42 2.94 -20.05
CA VAL A 218 2.66 1.69 -20.05
C VAL A 218 1.34 1.90 -20.78
N GLY A 219 0.94 0.96 -21.61
CA GLY A 219 -0.34 1.03 -22.28
C GLY A 219 -0.38 0.34 -23.64
N ASP A 220 -1.38 0.66 -24.47
CA ASP A 220 -1.56 0.06 -25.80
C ASP A 220 -0.51 0.59 -26.79
N ILE A 221 0.68 0.02 -26.71
CA ILE A 221 1.88 0.40 -27.47
C ILE A 221 2.12 -0.61 -28.58
N SER A 222 1.99 -0.18 -29.82
CA SER A 222 2.25 -1.02 -31.00
C SER A 222 3.72 -0.98 -31.44
N ASN A 223 4.42 0.14 -31.25
CA ASN A 223 5.80 0.34 -31.68
C ASN A 223 6.67 1.04 -30.61
N PRO A 224 7.25 0.28 -29.69
CA PRO A 224 8.13 0.86 -28.65
C PRO A 224 9.36 1.60 -29.21
N ASN A 225 9.87 1.21 -30.37
CA ASN A 225 11.05 1.85 -30.94
C ASN A 225 10.79 3.30 -31.39
N GLU A 226 9.57 3.63 -31.80
CA GLU A 226 9.18 5.01 -32.11
C GLU A 226 9.20 5.88 -30.84
N ILE A 227 8.78 5.31 -29.70
CA ILE A 227 8.82 6.00 -28.41
C ILE A 227 10.28 6.28 -28.03
N ILE A 228 11.17 5.28 -28.11
CA ILE A 228 12.59 5.43 -27.81
C ILE A 228 13.21 6.53 -28.69
N LYS A 229 12.93 6.50 -30.00
CA LYS A 229 13.42 7.52 -30.93
C LYS A 229 12.87 8.92 -30.59
N SER A 230 11.62 9.02 -30.12
CA SER A 230 11.04 10.28 -29.67
C SER A 230 11.77 10.80 -28.43
N LEU A 231 12.06 9.93 -27.45
CA LEU A 231 12.84 10.28 -26.26
C LEU A 231 14.26 10.74 -26.63
N GLU A 232 14.93 10.05 -27.56
CA GLU A 232 16.27 10.46 -28.06
C GLU A 232 16.24 11.83 -28.71
N ASN A 233 15.19 12.14 -29.49
CA ASN A 233 15.06 13.41 -30.22
C ASN A 233 14.64 14.60 -29.34
N SER A 234 14.10 14.36 -28.14
CA SER A 234 13.71 15.38 -27.17
C SER A 234 14.62 15.36 -25.94
N PHE A 235 14.33 14.49 -24.99
CA PHE A 235 15.07 14.34 -23.73
C PHE A 235 16.56 14.04 -23.93
N GLY A 236 16.91 13.29 -24.98
CA GLY A 236 18.29 12.91 -25.29
C GLY A 236 19.21 14.07 -25.66
N LYS A 237 18.65 15.26 -25.97
CA LYS A 237 19.42 16.48 -26.29
C LYS A 237 19.85 17.27 -25.05
N GLU A 238 19.23 17.02 -23.91
CA GLU A 238 19.56 17.71 -22.67
C GLU A 238 20.85 17.16 -22.06
N LYS A 239 21.57 18.03 -21.35
CA LYS A 239 22.88 17.69 -20.79
C LYS A 239 22.75 17.16 -19.38
N SER A 240 23.43 16.06 -19.10
CA SER A 240 23.64 15.56 -17.74
C SER A 240 24.67 16.40 -16.99
N ILE A 241 24.64 16.27 -15.67
CA ILE A 241 25.63 16.88 -14.76
C ILE A 241 26.18 15.82 -13.80
N ILE A 242 27.29 16.13 -13.14
CA ILE A 242 27.74 15.35 -11.99
C ILE A 242 26.80 15.66 -10.82
N LEU A 243 26.03 14.65 -10.40
CA LEU A 243 25.09 14.82 -9.28
C LEU A 243 25.85 15.05 -7.98
N PRO A 244 25.36 15.95 -7.12
CA PRO A 244 25.92 16.12 -5.79
C PRO A 244 25.81 14.84 -4.98
N LYS A 245 26.80 14.57 -4.12
CA LYS A 245 26.72 13.47 -3.15
C LYS A 245 25.63 13.79 -2.11
N THR A 246 24.77 12.80 -1.86
CA THR A 246 23.63 12.92 -0.92
C THR A 246 23.81 12.03 0.30
N ASP A 247 25.00 12.00 0.89
CA ASP A 247 25.31 11.15 2.05
C ASP A 247 24.45 11.46 3.31
N ALA A 248 23.67 12.54 3.25
CA ALA A 248 22.87 13.03 4.37
C ALA A 248 21.66 12.15 4.75
N LEU A 249 21.28 11.18 3.90
CA LEU A 249 20.12 10.33 4.13
C LEU A 249 20.37 9.19 5.14
N LYS A 250 21.63 8.91 5.45
CA LYS A 250 22.04 7.65 6.07
C LYS A 250 22.06 7.64 7.59
N ASN A 251 21.93 8.77 8.25
CA ASN A 251 22.24 8.85 9.69
C ASN A 251 21.00 9.17 10.54
N ARG A 252 20.20 8.13 10.83
CA ARG A 252 19.35 8.16 12.01
C ARG A 252 20.26 7.99 13.24
N LYS A 253 20.33 9.02 14.10
CA LYS A 253 20.97 8.89 15.40
C LYS A 253 19.90 8.52 16.43
N ILE A 254 20.13 7.47 17.20
CA ILE A 254 19.29 7.18 18.36
C ILE A 254 19.57 8.27 19.39
N ILE A 255 18.63 9.19 19.58
CA ILE A 255 18.64 10.13 20.71
C ILE A 255 17.59 9.64 21.69
N PRO A 256 17.81 9.74 23.00
CA PRO A 256 16.78 9.42 23.97
C PRO A 256 15.58 10.35 23.77
N ILE A 257 14.48 9.82 23.27
CA ILE A 257 13.16 10.43 23.34
C ILE A 257 12.34 9.73 24.41
N GLU A 258 11.28 10.39 24.81
CA GLU A 258 10.38 9.88 25.82
C GLU A 258 9.79 8.53 25.41
N LYS A 259 9.96 7.52 26.26
CA LYS A 259 9.56 6.15 25.97
C LYS A 259 8.03 5.97 26.01
N TYR A 260 7.36 6.71 26.88
CA TYR A 260 5.91 6.72 27.06
C TYR A 260 5.42 8.13 26.76
N ASP A 261 4.47 8.28 25.86
CA ASP A 261 3.91 9.57 25.50
C ASP A 261 2.40 9.50 25.27
N ILE A 262 1.73 10.63 25.49
CA ILE A 262 0.28 10.75 25.42
C ILE A 262 -0.07 11.99 24.61
N PHE A 263 -0.86 11.79 23.56
CA PHE A 263 -1.55 12.85 22.85
C PHE A 263 -3.03 12.83 23.24
N GLN A 264 -3.45 13.82 24.00
CA GLN A 264 -4.84 13.96 24.45
C GLN A 264 -5.50 15.15 23.77
N ASN A 265 -6.66 14.90 23.14
CA ASN A 265 -7.49 15.93 22.57
C ASN A 265 -8.96 15.53 22.62
N ASN A 266 -9.83 16.38 23.14
CA ASN A 266 -11.26 16.10 23.34
C ASN A 266 -12.05 15.98 22.02
N ASP A 267 -11.50 16.46 20.90
CA ASP A 267 -12.12 16.37 19.58
C ASP A 267 -11.89 15.00 18.91
N LEU A 268 -10.99 14.18 19.45
CA LEU A 268 -10.79 12.81 19.02
C LEU A 268 -12.04 11.96 19.24
N LYS A 269 -12.26 10.97 18.39
CA LYS A 269 -13.44 10.08 18.43
C LYS A 269 -13.11 8.66 18.87
N ALA A 270 -11.82 8.34 18.95
CA ALA A 270 -11.32 7.04 19.37
C ALA A 270 -10.17 7.21 20.38
N ASN A 271 -9.89 6.14 21.12
CA ASN A 271 -8.72 6.04 21.97
C ASN A 271 -7.83 4.94 21.39
N ASN A 272 -6.63 5.30 20.97
CA ASN A 272 -5.68 4.42 20.31
C ASN A 272 -4.43 4.23 21.17
N PHE A 273 -3.85 3.05 21.07
CA PHE A 273 -2.56 2.76 21.68
C PHE A 273 -1.65 2.12 20.64
N THR A 274 -0.41 2.61 20.57
CA THR A 274 0.61 2.05 19.68
C THR A 274 1.87 1.69 20.48
N TYR A 275 2.24 0.42 20.46
CA TYR A 275 3.57 -0.03 20.84
C TYR A 275 4.43 -0.09 19.59
N LEU A 276 5.36 0.82 19.47
CA LEU A 276 6.24 0.99 18.31
C LEU A 276 7.66 0.55 18.64
N GLN A 277 8.25 -0.29 17.81
CA GLN A 277 9.68 -0.58 17.83
C GLN A 277 10.32 -0.18 16.51
N VAL A 278 11.44 0.51 16.60
CA VAL A 278 12.24 0.88 15.43
C VAL A 278 13.42 -0.07 15.32
N ASN A 279 13.62 -0.63 14.14
CA ASN A 279 14.64 -1.64 13.87
C ASN A 279 15.56 -1.21 12.74
N PRO A 280 16.87 -1.53 12.81
CA PRO A 280 17.73 -1.42 11.64
C PRO A 280 17.33 -2.48 10.60
N VAL A 281 17.24 -2.07 9.34
CA VAL A 281 16.95 -2.99 8.23
C VAL A 281 18.18 -3.82 7.89
N VAL A 282 17.98 -5.13 7.78
CA VAL A 282 18.93 -6.05 7.18
C VAL A 282 18.51 -6.28 5.73
N GLN A 283 19.27 -5.71 4.79
CA GLN A 283 18.94 -5.83 3.37
C GLN A 283 19.02 -7.28 2.87
N PRO A 284 18.04 -7.77 2.11
CA PRO A 284 18.12 -9.06 1.44
C PRO A 284 19.34 -9.10 0.51
N LYS A 285 20.08 -10.20 0.54
CA LYS A 285 21.31 -10.37 -0.25
C LYS A 285 21.04 -10.53 -1.75
N ASN A 286 19.84 -10.96 -2.10
CA ASN A 286 19.43 -11.23 -3.48
C ASN A 286 17.90 -11.19 -3.64
N GLN A 287 17.46 -11.28 -4.89
CA GLN A 287 16.04 -11.28 -5.27
C GLN A 287 15.23 -12.38 -4.58
N MET A 288 15.77 -13.59 -4.47
CA MET A 288 15.05 -14.73 -3.88
C MET A 288 14.83 -14.53 -2.38
N GLU A 289 15.83 -14.00 -1.66
CA GLU A 289 15.68 -13.63 -0.25
C GLU A 289 14.62 -12.54 -0.07
N LYS A 290 14.58 -11.53 -0.94
CA LYS A 290 13.54 -10.49 -0.91
C LYS A 290 12.14 -11.08 -1.12
N ILE A 291 11.99 -11.97 -2.10
CA ILE A 291 10.70 -12.64 -2.32
C ILE A 291 10.35 -13.50 -1.11
N LYS A 292 11.29 -14.29 -0.57
CA LYS A 292 11.04 -15.12 0.63
C LYS A 292 10.59 -14.27 1.82
N GLU A 293 11.21 -13.13 2.04
CA GLU A 293 10.82 -12.20 3.10
C GLU A 293 9.39 -11.69 2.91
N ASN A 294 9.02 -11.29 1.70
CA ASN A 294 7.67 -10.84 1.39
C ASN A 294 6.64 -11.96 1.61
N GLN A 295 6.94 -13.19 1.14
CA GLN A 295 6.06 -14.35 1.34
C GLN A 295 5.87 -14.67 2.82
N PHE A 296 6.94 -14.57 3.58
CA PHE A 296 6.90 -14.79 5.02
C PHE A 296 6.00 -13.76 5.73
N LYS A 297 6.13 -12.47 5.38
CA LYS A 297 5.27 -11.40 5.93
C LYS A 297 3.80 -11.66 5.62
N ILE A 298 3.46 -12.02 4.37
CA ILE A 298 2.08 -12.33 3.97
C ILE A 298 1.52 -13.52 4.77
N LEU A 299 2.27 -14.62 4.85
CA LEU A 299 1.86 -15.79 5.63
C LEU A 299 1.64 -15.46 7.11
N PHE A 300 2.55 -14.67 7.68
CA PHE A 300 2.46 -14.22 9.07
C PHE A 300 1.23 -13.34 9.32
N ASN A 301 0.95 -12.41 8.41
CA ASN A 301 -0.24 -11.55 8.50
C ASN A 301 -1.53 -12.36 8.43
N VAL A 302 -1.61 -13.40 7.58
CA VAL A 302 -2.79 -14.28 7.53
C VAL A 302 -2.99 -15.03 8.84
N LEU A 303 -1.90 -15.50 9.46
CA LEU A 303 -1.96 -16.13 10.77
C LEU A 303 -2.50 -15.19 11.86
N LEU A 304 -2.02 -13.94 11.87
CA LEU A 304 -2.51 -12.91 12.81
C LEU A 304 -3.97 -12.58 12.56
N MET A 305 -4.34 -12.35 11.29
CA MET A 305 -5.72 -12.02 10.91
C MET A 305 -6.71 -13.07 11.39
N GLN A 306 -6.37 -14.37 11.27
CA GLN A 306 -7.25 -15.45 11.75
C GLN A 306 -7.48 -15.36 13.26
N ARG A 307 -6.42 -15.12 14.07
CA ARG A 307 -6.54 -14.98 15.54
C ARG A 307 -7.29 -13.72 15.94
N TYR A 308 -6.96 -12.60 15.31
CA TYR A 308 -7.56 -11.31 15.65
C TYR A 308 -9.03 -11.23 15.28
N ASN A 309 -9.44 -11.83 14.16
CA ASN A 309 -10.85 -11.95 13.81
C ASN A 309 -11.62 -12.75 14.87
N GLU A 310 -11.05 -13.84 15.38
CA GLU A 310 -11.68 -14.59 16.48
C GLU A 310 -11.79 -13.74 17.75
N LYS A 311 -10.72 -13.04 18.10
CA LYS A 311 -10.67 -12.19 19.28
C LYS A 311 -11.67 -11.05 19.22
N LEU A 312 -11.73 -10.34 18.10
CA LEU A 312 -12.62 -9.18 17.90
C LEU A 312 -14.11 -9.58 17.84
N ASN A 313 -14.41 -10.80 17.43
CA ASN A 313 -15.77 -11.34 17.46
C ASN A 313 -16.20 -11.85 18.86
N SER A 314 -15.30 -11.83 19.86
CA SER A 314 -15.65 -12.15 21.24
C SER A 314 -16.43 -11.00 21.89
N LEU A 315 -17.52 -11.32 22.61
CA LEU A 315 -18.33 -10.32 23.32
C LEU A 315 -17.56 -9.65 24.47
N ASP A 316 -16.54 -10.31 25.01
CA ASP A 316 -15.79 -9.86 26.18
C ASP A 316 -14.53 -9.05 25.81
N THR A 317 -14.26 -8.82 24.52
CA THR A 317 -13.09 -8.04 24.12
C THR A 317 -13.24 -6.56 24.50
N ASN A 318 -12.13 -5.96 24.94
CA ASN A 318 -12.01 -4.52 25.23
C ASN A 318 -11.43 -3.73 24.03
N LEU A 319 -11.31 -4.38 22.86
CA LEU A 319 -10.75 -3.84 21.63
C LEU A 319 -11.82 -3.65 20.57
N ASN A 320 -11.73 -2.57 19.79
CA ASN A 320 -12.44 -2.39 18.53
C ASN A 320 -11.60 -2.94 17.37
N SER A 321 -10.27 -2.74 17.43
CA SER A 321 -9.34 -3.36 16.49
C SER A 321 -8.00 -3.65 17.14
N ILE A 322 -7.26 -4.60 16.55
CA ILE A 322 -5.89 -4.95 16.89
C ILE A 322 -5.12 -5.20 15.60
N ASP A 323 -3.97 -4.59 15.46
CA ASP A 323 -3.06 -4.79 14.34
C ASP A 323 -1.62 -4.96 14.86
N LEU A 324 -0.96 -6.01 14.41
CA LEU A 324 0.43 -6.32 14.71
C LEU A 324 1.15 -6.52 13.39
N GLY A 325 2.13 -5.71 13.11
CA GLY A 325 2.78 -5.75 11.83
C GLY A 325 4.21 -5.26 11.83
N LYS A 326 4.79 -5.36 10.64
CA LYS A 326 6.07 -4.76 10.31
C LYS A 326 5.88 -3.87 9.08
N SER A 327 6.20 -2.59 9.20
CA SER A 327 6.14 -1.62 8.12
C SER A 327 7.55 -1.31 7.63
N ASP A 328 7.83 -1.57 6.36
CA ASP A 328 9.08 -1.14 5.72
C ASP A 328 9.00 0.36 5.47
N PHE A 329 9.97 1.11 5.99
CA PHE A 329 10.00 2.55 5.77
C PHE A 329 11.03 2.94 4.72
N ASN A 330 12.29 2.50 4.88
CA ASN A 330 13.35 2.78 3.94
C ASN A 330 14.46 1.70 4.02
N ASP A 331 15.54 1.90 3.28
CA ASP A 331 16.68 0.97 3.25
C ASP A 331 17.46 0.85 4.58
N TYR A 332 17.18 1.68 5.59
CA TYR A 332 17.98 1.78 6.82
C TYR A 332 17.26 1.34 8.07
N TYR A 333 15.94 1.58 8.15
CA TYR A 333 15.14 1.19 9.30
C TYR A 333 13.69 0.88 8.91
N ASP A 334 13.09 0.01 9.70
CA ASP A 334 11.71 -0.41 9.64
C ASP A 334 11.04 -0.32 11.02
N PHE A 335 9.76 -0.53 11.05
CA PHE A 335 8.96 -0.49 12.25
C PHE A 335 8.29 -1.83 12.51
N THR A 336 8.35 -2.32 13.76
CA THR A 336 7.43 -3.32 14.27
C THR A 336 6.45 -2.61 15.18
N TYR A 337 5.17 -2.85 15.00
CA TYR A 337 4.14 -2.17 15.77
C TYR A 337 3.03 -3.13 16.23
N LEU A 338 2.46 -2.80 17.38
CA LEU A 338 1.17 -3.29 17.86
C LEU A 338 0.27 -2.07 18.03
N SER A 339 -0.77 -1.96 17.21
CA SER A 339 -1.75 -0.87 17.24
C SER A 339 -3.09 -1.39 17.72
N LEU A 340 -3.71 -0.67 18.64
CA LEU A 340 -4.98 -1.03 19.28
C LEU A 340 -5.94 0.16 19.18
N ASP A 341 -7.17 -0.08 18.70
CA ASP A 341 -8.31 0.79 18.92
C ASP A 341 -9.08 0.27 20.12
N LEU A 342 -9.21 1.11 21.14
CA LEU A 342 -9.65 0.74 22.47
C LEU A 342 -11.14 1.07 22.67
N LYS A 343 -11.90 0.16 23.26
CA LYS A 343 -13.28 0.47 23.65
C LYS A 343 -13.32 1.52 24.74
N ASN A 344 -14.25 2.45 24.62
CA ASN A 344 -14.46 3.53 25.59
C ASN A 344 -14.73 2.96 27.00
N GLU A 345 -14.18 3.61 28.00
CA GLU A 345 -14.22 3.20 29.42
C GLU A 345 -13.51 1.87 29.71
N LYS A 346 -12.74 1.34 28.73
CA LYS A 346 -12.02 0.07 28.82
C LYS A 346 -10.55 0.18 28.38
N GLU A 347 -10.01 1.40 28.26
CA GLU A 347 -8.74 1.69 27.61
C GLU A 347 -7.59 0.88 28.22
N LEU A 348 -7.39 0.94 29.53
CA LEU A 348 -6.30 0.21 30.20
C LEU A 348 -6.48 -1.31 30.15
N ASN A 349 -7.74 -1.78 30.19
CA ASN A 349 -8.05 -3.19 30.00
C ASN A 349 -7.73 -3.63 28.57
N GLY A 350 -8.07 -2.80 27.57
CA GLY A 350 -7.72 -3.06 26.17
C GLY A 350 -6.21 -3.12 25.92
N ILE A 351 -5.44 -2.20 26.53
CA ILE A 351 -3.98 -2.25 26.47
C ILE A 351 -3.45 -3.56 27.08
N THR A 352 -3.95 -3.93 28.26
CA THR A 352 -3.60 -5.21 28.91
C THR A 352 -3.93 -6.41 28.02
N GLU A 353 -5.10 -6.38 27.39
CA GLU A 353 -5.56 -7.42 26.46
C GLU A 353 -4.65 -7.51 25.23
N GLY A 354 -4.31 -6.39 24.59
CA GLY A 354 -3.38 -6.35 23.47
C GLY A 354 -2.00 -6.95 23.78
N PHE A 355 -1.45 -6.69 24.96
CA PHE A 355 -0.20 -7.33 25.41
C PHE A 355 -0.34 -8.83 25.67
N LYS A 356 -1.50 -9.30 26.13
CA LYS A 356 -1.78 -10.74 26.27
C LYS A 356 -1.84 -11.41 24.89
N GLU A 357 -2.52 -10.80 23.91
CA GLU A 357 -2.54 -11.29 22.53
C GLU A 357 -1.13 -11.33 21.93
N LEU A 358 -0.31 -10.28 22.09
CA LEU A 358 1.09 -10.29 21.69
C LEU A 358 1.88 -11.42 22.37
N SER A 359 1.63 -11.66 23.65
CA SER A 359 2.27 -12.74 24.39
C SER A 359 1.87 -14.13 23.86
N GLN A 360 0.60 -14.32 23.51
CA GLN A 360 0.13 -15.55 22.86
C GLN A 360 0.75 -15.75 21.48
N VAL A 361 0.87 -14.69 20.67
CA VAL A 361 1.56 -14.75 19.38
C VAL A 361 3.02 -15.18 19.58
N LYS A 362 3.70 -14.66 20.61
CA LYS A 362 5.08 -15.05 20.94
C LYS A 362 5.23 -16.52 21.37
N LEU A 363 4.18 -17.14 21.91
CA LEU A 363 4.19 -18.60 22.17
C LEU A 363 4.15 -19.42 20.87
N GLY A 364 3.79 -18.80 19.75
CA GLY A 364 3.80 -19.41 18.43
C GLY A 364 2.40 -19.84 17.96
N PHE A 365 2.39 -20.47 16.79
CA PHE A 365 1.20 -20.95 16.09
C PHE A 365 1.17 -22.48 16.09
N THR A 366 -0.01 -23.05 15.97
CA THR A 366 -0.21 -24.50 15.87
C THR A 366 0.00 -24.98 14.43
N PRO A 367 0.28 -26.29 14.22
CA PRO A 367 0.37 -26.85 12.87
C PRO A 367 -0.90 -26.63 12.04
N LYS A 368 -2.07 -26.66 12.66
CA LYS A 368 -3.35 -26.46 11.97
C LYS A 368 -3.53 -25.03 11.47
N GLU A 369 -3.30 -24.03 12.33
CA GLU A 369 -3.33 -22.62 11.93
C GLU A 369 -2.37 -22.35 10.75
N PHE A 370 -1.17 -22.92 10.84
CA PHE A 370 -0.14 -22.74 9.83
C PHE A 370 -0.54 -23.33 8.47
N GLU A 371 -1.10 -24.55 8.43
CA GLU A 371 -1.55 -25.17 7.19
C GLU A 371 -2.76 -24.45 6.58
N GLU A 372 -3.68 -23.96 7.40
CA GLU A 372 -4.81 -23.16 6.93
C GLU A 372 -4.33 -21.84 6.33
N ALA A 373 -3.46 -21.09 7.01
CA ALA A 373 -2.90 -19.84 6.50
C ALA A 373 -2.13 -20.06 5.18
N ARG A 374 -1.33 -21.16 5.12
CA ARG A 374 -0.63 -21.56 3.89
C ARG A 374 -1.59 -21.78 2.72
N ASN A 375 -2.69 -22.48 2.96
CA ASN A 375 -3.70 -22.77 1.94
C ASN A 375 -4.43 -21.49 1.49
N ILE A 376 -4.74 -20.57 2.40
CA ILE A 376 -5.33 -19.27 2.09
C ILE A 376 -4.40 -18.49 1.16
N VAL A 377 -3.12 -18.34 1.50
CA VAL A 377 -2.15 -17.60 0.67
C VAL A 377 -1.99 -18.25 -0.70
N LYS A 378 -1.93 -19.58 -0.77
CA LYS A 378 -1.84 -20.30 -2.05
C LYS A 378 -3.08 -20.12 -2.92
N THR A 379 -4.26 -20.11 -2.34
CA THR A 379 -5.52 -19.86 -3.06
C THR A 379 -5.55 -18.42 -3.57
N TYR A 380 -5.19 -17.46 -2.76
CA TYR A 380 -5.04 -16.07 -3.15
C TYR A 380 -4.09 -15.90 -4.35
N TYR A 381 -2.90 -16.50 -4.30
CA TYR A 381 -1.95 -16.42 -5.42
C TYR A 381 -2.44 -17.09 -6.70
N LYS A 382 -3.16 -18.21 -6.61
CA LYS A 382 -3.79 -18.82 -7.79
C LYS A 382 -4.79 -17.87 -8.44
N ASN A 383 -5.57 -17.14 -7.64
CA ASN A 383 -6.51 -16.13 -8.15
C ASN A 383 -5.75 -14.95 -8.79
N LEU A 384 -4.68 -14.46 -8.15
CA LEU A 384 -3.84 -13.40 -8.71
C LEU A 384 -3.14 -13.80 -10.02
N ILE A 385 -2.75 -15.08 -10.17
CA ILE A 385 -2.20 -15.60 -11.43
C ILE A 385 -3.25 -15.50 -12.55
N GLU A 386 -4.50 -15.84 -12.27
CA GLU A 386 -5.57 -15.69 -13.27
C GLU A 386 -5.85 -14.21 -13.58
N GLN A 387 -5.93 -13.35 -12.57
CA GLN A 387 -6.13 -11.91 -12.73
C GLN A 387 -4.96 -11.23 -13.44
N SER A 388 -3.72 -11.70 -13.23
CA SER A 388 -2.53 -11.12 -13.87
C SER A 388 -2.52 -11.23 -15.40
N LYS A 389 -3.38 -12.09 -15.97
CA LYS A 389 -3.60 -12.16 -17.42
C LYS A 389 -4.35 -10.93 -17.97
N SER A 390 -4.91 -10.12 -17.08
CA SER A 390 -5.65 -8.90 -17.41
C SER A 390 -5.33 -7.71 -16.51
N ILE A 391 -4.08 -7.64 -16.05
CA ILE A 391 -3.63 -6.58 -15.15
C ILE A 391 -3.78 -5.19 -15.76
N ASP A 392 -4.22 -4.24 -14.97
CA ASP A 392 -4.42 -2.86 -15.39
C ASP A 392 -3.09 -2.11 -15.59
N THR A 393 -3.12 -1.10 -16.46
CA THR A 393 -1.97 -0.24 -16.76
C THR A 393 -1.45 0.48 -15.52
N GLY A 394 -2.35 0.92 -14.63
CA GLY A 394 -1.97 1.62 -13.39
C GLY A 394 -1.22 0.72 -12.41
N ASP A 395 -1.61 -0.55 -12.27
CA ASP A 395 -0.95 -1.52 -11.40
C ASP A 395 0.47 -1.85 -11.88
N ILE A 396 0.63 -2.00 -13.20
CA ILE A 396 1.96 -2.20 -13.80
C ILE A 396 2.85 -0.98 -13.56
N LEU A 397 2.32 0.24 -13.75
CA LEU A 397 3.08 1.48 -13.50
C LEU A 397 3.52 1.62 -12.05
N ASN A 398 2.62 1.39 -11.10
CA ASN A 398 2.95 1.43 -9.68
C ASN A 398 4.02 0.39 -9.33
N SER A 399 3.90 -0.82 -9.89
CA SER A 399 4.91 -1.88 -9.70
C SER A 399 6.27 -1.50 -10.30
N LEU A 400 6.30 -0.87 -11.48
CA LEU A 400 7.54 -0.38 -12.09
C LEU A 400 8.15 0.78 -11.29
N LEU A 401 7.34 1.75 -10.84
CA LEU A 401 7.79 2.89 -10.06
C LEU A 401 8.44 2.47 -8.74
N ASN A 402 7.85 1.47 -8.08
CA ASN A 402 8.29 0.97 -6.78
C ASN A 402 9.43 -0.07 -6.86
N ASN A 403 9.80 -0.53 -8.07
CA ASN A 403 10.88 -1.48 -8.22
C ASN A 403 12.27 -0.81 -8.15
N ASP A 404 13.12 -1.27 -7.24
CA ASP A 404 14.53 -0.84 -7.23
C ASP A 404 15.34 -1.58 -8.29
N PHE A 405 15.34 -1.05 -9.50
CA PHE A 405 16.07 -1.62 -10.65
C PHE A 405 17.60 -1.69 -10.48
N LYS A 406 18.15 -1.10 -9.42
CA LYS A 406 19.58 -1.25 -9.08
C LYS A 406 19.85 -2.54 -8.34
N LYS A 407 18.82 -3.08 -7.65
CA LYS A 407 18.95 -4.26 -6.79
C LYS A 407 18.18 -5.46 -7.31
N TYR A 408 17.02 -5.24 -7.96
CA TYR A 408 16.05 -6.29 -8.25
C TYR A 408 15.60 -6.29 -9.71
N LEU A 409 15.34 -7.48 -10.25
CA LEU A 409 14.67 -7.66 -11.52
C LEU A 409 13.20 -7.28 -11.42
N PHE A 410 12.62 -6.79 -12.47
CA PHE A 410 11.17 -6.71 -12.61
C PHE A 410 10.66 -8.05 -13.14
N ILE A 411 10.00 -8.81 -12.30
CA ILE A 411 9.54 -10.17 -12.60
C ILE A 411 8.08 -10.10 -13.05
N ALA A 412 7.71 -10.89 -14.06
CA ALA A 412 6.32 -11.00 -14.48
C ALA A 412 5.43 -11.43 -13.29
N PRO A 413 4.25 -10.81 -13.09
CA PRO A 413 3.38 -11.14 -11.97
C PRO A 413 3.08 -12.63 -11.83
N THR A 414 2.83 -13.32 -12.94
CA THR A 414 2.61 -14.77 -12.97
C THR A 414 3.81 -15.55 -12.40
N ASP A 415 5.04 -15.16 -12.77
CA ASP A 415 6.25 -15.84 -12.31
C ASP A 415 6.52 -15.50 -10.83
N TYR A 416 6.23 -14.27 -10.40
CA TYR A 416 6.33 -13.85 -9.01
C TYR A 416 5.40 -14.69 -8.11
N TYR A 417 4.12 -14.82 -8.48
CA TYR A 417 3.15 -15.60 -7.69
C TYR A 417 3.43 -17.08 -7.70
N ASN A 418 3.85 -17.67 -8.84
CA ASN A 418 4.26 -19.07 -8.89
C ASN A 418 5.49 -19.34 -8.00
N THR A 419 6.47 -18.43 -8.03
CA THR A 419 7.63 -18.50 -7.13
C THR A 419 7.18 -18.36 -5.68
N GLY A 420 6.25 -17.45 -5.41
CA GLY A 420 5.64 -17.24 -4.10
C GLY A 420 4.99 -18.51 -3.55
N ILE A 421 4.19 -19.21 -4.33
CA ILE A 421 3.58 -20.51 -3.94
C ILE A 421 4.67 -21.52 -3.55
N SER A 422 5.72 -21.64 -4.36
CA SER A 422 6.82 -22.57 -4.08
C SER A 422 7.57 -22.24 -2.78
N ILE A 423 7.75 -20.94 -2.52
CA ILE A 423 8.39 -20.46 -1.29
C ILE A 423 7.48 -20.73 -0.09
N ILE A 424 6.19 -20.44 -0.17
CA ILE A 424 5.20 -20.69 0.89
C ILE A 424 5.21 -22.19 1.28
N ASP A 425 5.32 -23.09 0.31
CA ASP A 425 5.44 -24.52 0.57
C ASP A 425 6.75 -24.91 1.28
N SER A 426 7.80 -24.10 1.13
CA SER A 426 9.11 -24.33 1.76
C SER A 426 9.24 -23.77 3.18
N ILE A 427 8.42 -22.79 3.56
CA ILE A 427 8.45 -22.17 4.90
C ILE A 427 8.01 -23.20 5.94
N LYS A 428 8.75 -23.28 7.04
CA LYS A 428 8.45 -24.19 8.16
C LYS A 428 7.78 -23.44 9.31
N LEU A 429 6.87 -24.13 10.00
CA LEU A 429 6.23 -23.61 11.21
C LEU A 429 7.26 -23.14 12.26
N GLU A 430 8.38 -23.84 12.38
CA GLU A 430 9.46 -23.46 13.30
C GLU A 430 10.04 -22.08 12.97
N GLU A 431 10.23 -21.74 11.68
CA GLU A 431 10.70 -20.42 11.24
C GLU A 431 9.71 -19.32 11.68
N VAL A 432 8.40 -19.57 11.50
CA VAL A 432 7.34 -18.64 11.92
C VAL A 432 7.32 -18.47 13.44
N ASN A 433 7.40 -19.55 14.19
CA ASN A 433 7.39 -19.51 15.64
C ASN A 433 8.64 -18.83 16.22
N ASN A 434 9.80 -19.00 15.59
CA ASN A 434 11.03 -18.31 15.98
C ASN A 434 10.93 -16.80 15.71
N TYR A 435 10.33 -16.40 14.57
CA TYR A 435 10.05 -15.00 14.27
C TYR A 435 9.09 -14.39 15.29
N SER A 436 7.98 -15.08 15.60
CA SER A 436 7.01 -14.64 16.61
C SER A 436 7.68 -14.36 17.97
N LYS A 437 8.58 -15.23 18.43
CA LYS A 437 9.35 -15.06 19.66
C LYS A 437 10.27 -13.83 19.62
N SER A 438 10.77 -13.47 18.44
CA SER A 438 11.68 -12.34 18.24
C SER A 438 11.00 -10.98 18.17
N LEU A 439 9.67 -10.92 18.05
CA LEU A 439 8.93 -9.67 18.01
C LEU A 439 9.26 -8.78 19.22
N PHE A 440 9.47 -7.51 18.97
CA PHE A 440 9.81 -6.51 19.99
C PHE A 440 11.05 -6.86 20.83
N SER A 441 12.04 -7.55 20.25
CA SER A 441 13.32 -7.83 20.89
C SER A 441 14.35 -6.71 20.71
N GLY A 442 14.07 -5.73 19.87
CA GLY A 442 14.92 -4.57 19.61
C GLY A 442 14.99 -3.60 20.81
N LYS A 443 15.93 -2.66 20.73
CA LYS A 443 16.26 -1.76 21.86
C LYS A 443 15.42 -0.49 21.88
N GLU A 444 14.95 -0.04 20.71
CA GLU A 444 14.26 1.24 20.56
C GLU A 444 12.75 1.03 20.55
N ASN A 445 12.12 1.23 21.70
CA ASN A 445 10.72 0.93 21.95
C ASN A 445 9.97 2.14 22.49
N TYR A 446 8.79 2.44 21.95
CA TYR A 446 7.92 3.54 22.32
C TYR A 446 6.50 3.04 22.58
N TYR A 447 5.82 3.64 23.57
CA TYR A 447 4.47 3.33 24.00
C TYR A 447 3.65 4.61 23.92
N LEU A 448 2.80 4.70 22.93
CA LEU A 448 2.11 5.91 22.52
C LEU A 448 0.61 5.74 22.74
N PHE A 449 0.01 6.64 23.46
CA PHE A 449 -1.46 6.73 23.59
C PHE A 449 -1.94 8.00 22.90
N GLU A 450 -3.01 7.88 22.12
CA GLU A 450 -3.69 8.97 21.46
C GLU A 450 -5.18 8.82 21.73
N GLY A 451 -5.84 9.86 22.25
CA GLY A 451 -7.27 9.75 22.53
C GLY A 451 -7.89 10.96 23.20
N PHE A 452 -9.21 10.88 23.37
CA PHE A 452 -9.96 11.87 24.14
C PHE A 452 -9.98 11.58 25.64
N LYS A 453 -9.69 10.33 26.03
CA LYS A 453 -9.65 9.93 27.44
C LYS A 453 -8.41 10.49 28.13
N ASN A 454 -8.62 11.05 29.31
CA ASN A 454 -7.52 11.47 30.16
C ASN A 454 -6.91 10.26 30.87
N ILE A 455 -5.75 9.81 30.41
CA ILE A 455 -4.93 8.79 31.05
C ILE A 455 -3.64 9.45 31.51
N ASN A 456 -3.27 9.29 32.78
CA ASN A 456 -1.98 9.81 33.21
C ASN A 456 -0.83 8.85 32.83
N LYS A 457 0.33 9.41 32.62
CA LYS A 457 1.52 8.68 32.16
C LYS A 457 1.97 7.57 33.10
N THR A 458 1.86 7.78 34.39
CA THR A 458 2.23 6.78 35.41
C THR A 458 1.31 5.58 35.35
N GLU A 459 0.00 5.83 35.18
CA GLU A 459 -1.02 4.80 35.04
C GLU A 459 -0.80 3.98 33.76
N LEU A 460 -0.58 4.65 32.64
CA LEU A 460 -0.20 4.00 31.36
C LEU A 460 1.03 3.12 31.52
N GLN A 461 2.10 3.65 32.13
CA GLN A 461 3.34 2.92 32.34
C GLN A 461 3.14 1.70 33.25
N THR A 462 2.41 1.85 34.36
CA THR A 462 2.14 0.75 35.29
C THR A 462 1.37 -0.36 34.61
N THR A 463 0.30 -0.01 33.89
CA THR A 463 -0.52 -0.97 33.13
C THR A 463 0.32 -1.77 32.14
N ILE A 464 1.20 -1.11 31.37
CA ILE A 464 2.06 -1.77 30.38
C ILE A 464 3.07 -2.71 31.06
N GLU A 465 3.72 -2.26 32.14
CA GLU A 465 4.72 -3.08 32.82
C GLU A 465 4.10 -4.28 33.56
N GLU A 466 2.87 -4.18 34.03
CA GLU A 466 2.10 -5.30 34.57
C GLU A 466 1.62 -6.25 33.46
N ALA A 467 1.11 -5.71 32.35
CA ALA A 467 0.67 -6.51 31.22
C ALA A 467 1.80 -7.36 30.60
N LYS A 468 3.01 -6.83 30.54
CA LYS A 468 4.21 -7.57 30.07
C LYS A 468 4.61 -8.73 30.98
N LYS A 469 4.26 -8.68 32.26
CA LYS A 469 4.56 -9.74 33.24
C LYS A 469 3.48 -10.80 33.30
N SER A 470 2.30 -10.54 32.67
CA SER A 470 1.20 -11.50 32.68
C SER A 470 1.58 -12.77 31.93
N THR A 471 1.27 -13.91 32.55
CA THR A 471 1.40 -15.22 31.91
C THR A 471 0.16 -15.51 31.11
N VAL A 472 0.34 -16.06 29.90
CA VAL A 472 -0.77 -16.49 29.03
C VAL A 472 -0.59 -17.97 28.69
N SER A 473 -1.73 -18.65 28.50
CA SER A 473 -1.72 -20.00 27.96
C SER A 473 -1.50 -19.96 26.45
N ALA A 474 -0.96 -21.06 25.91
CA ALA A 474 -0.92 -21.21 24.46
C ALA A 474 -2.33 -21.11 23.87
N TYR A 475 -2.42 -20.56 22.66
CA TYR A 475 -3.69 -20.44 21.97
C TYR A 475 -4.31 -21.82 21.73
N THR A 476 -5.57 -21.96 22.08
CA THR A 476 -6.40 -23.12 21.78
C THR A 476 -7.64 -22.68 21.02
N ARG A 477 -7.86 -23.26 19.88
CA ARG A 477 -8.99 -22.95 19.01
C ARG A 477 -10.22 -23.76 19.43
N THR A 478 -11.35 -23.08 19.55
CA THR A 478 -12.67 -23.74 19.64
C THR A 478 -13.20 -23.94 18.23
N GLU A 479 -13.53 -25.18 17.88
CA GLU A 479 -14.12 -25.50 16.58
C GLU A 479 -15.63 -25.59 16.69
N ASN A 480 -16.31 -24.97 15.75
CA ASN A 480 -17.74 -25.13 15.57
C ASN A 480 -17.99 -25.79 14.20
N THR A 481 -18.75 -26.88 14.18
CA THR A 481 -19.08 -27.66 13.00
C THR A 481 -20.38 -27.22 12.32
N GLY A 482 -20.77 -25.95 12.49
CA GLY A 482 -21.98 -25.39 11.89
C GLY A 482 -21.98 -25.47 10.35
N SER A 483 -23.15 -25.38 9.76
CA SER A 483 -23.35 -25.39 8.31
C SER A 483 -23.97 -24.09 7.83
N ILE A 484 -23.53 -23.60 6.66
CA ILE A 484 -24.14 -22.46 5.97
C ILE A 484 -25.59 -22.79 5.58
N ILE A 485 -25.82 -24.04 5.13
CA ILE A 485 -27.14 -24.52 4.71
C ILE A 485 -27.68 -25.45 5.80
N THR A 486 -28.70 -25.02 6.51
CA THR A 486 -29.33 -25.78 7.60
C THR A 486 -30.62 -26.50 7.19
N LYS A 487 -31.10 -26.25 5.98
CA LYS A 487 -32.29 -26.88 5.41
C LYS A 487 -31.97 -27.48 4.05
N GLU A 488 -32.61 -28.58 3.72
CA GLU A 488 -32.53 -29.14 2.39
C GLU A 488 -33.03 -28.11 1.36
N ILE A 489 -32.22 -27.87 0.33
CA ILE A 489 -32.58 -26.99 -0.76
C ILE A 489 -33.41 -27.79 -1.77
N VAL A 490 -34.68 -27.41 -1.91
CA VAL A 490 -35.53 -27.93 -2.99
C VAL A 490 -35.19 -27.18 -4.28
N PRO A 491 -34.67 -27.85 -5.32
CA PRO A 491 -34.33 -27.19 -6.56
C PRO A 491 -35.56 -26.55 -7.24
N GLY A 492 -35.44 -25.31 -7.68
CA GLY A 492 -36.41 -24.67 -8.53
C GLY A 492 -36.17 -25.05 -10.00
N THR A 493 -37.15 -24.71 -10.86
CA THR A 493 -37.04 -24.88 -12.31
C THR A 493 -37.11 -23.53 -13.01
N ILE A 494 -36.52 -23.43 -14.22
CA ILE A 494 -36.69 -22.28 -15.11
C ILE A 494 -38.01 -22.46 -15.81
N VAL A 495 -38.96 -21.53 -15.61
CA VAL A 495 -40.30 -21.56 -16.23
C VAL A 495 -40.37 -20.74 -17.49
N SER A 496 -39.49 -19.76 -17.68
CA SER A 496 -39.33 -19.04 -18.95
C SER A 496 -37.89 -18.55 -19.13
N GLU A 497 -37.48 -18.50 -20.41
CA GLU A 497 -36.21 -17.96 -20.84
C GLU A 497 -36.41 -17.02 -22.01
N ASN A 498 -35.81 -15.84 -21.95
CA ASN A 498 -35.85 -14.86 -23.05
C ASN A 498 -34.45 -14.28 -23.25
N TYR A 499 -33.99 -14.19 -24.49
CA TYR A 499 -32.73 -13.57 -24.86
C TYR A 499 -32.95 -12.23 -25.53
N ASP A 500 -32.39 -11.17 -24.93
CA ASP A 500 -32.40 -9.82 -25.52
C ASP A 500 -31.12 -9.66 -26.38
N LYS A 501 -31.33 -9.53 -27.69
CA LYS A 501 -30.24 -9.41 -28.68
C LYS A 501 -29.56 -8.05 -28.66
N ASP A 502 -30.28 -6.99 -28.31
CA ASP A 502 -29.75 -5.62 -28.35
C ASP A 502 -28.81 -5.34 -27.19
N SER A 503 -29.15 -5.90 -26.03
CA SER A 503 -28.36 -5.72 -24.79
C SER A 503 -27.51 -6.94 -24.44
N ASP A 504 -27.63 -8.03 -25.21
CA ASP A 504 -26.88 -9.28 -25.10
C ASP A 504 -26.94 -9.89 -23.68
N TYR A 505 -28.16 -10.18 -23.20
CA TYR A 505 -28.38 -10.87 -21.92
C TYR A 505 -29.60 -11.78 -21.92
N TYR A 506 -29.61 -12.74 -21.02
CA TYR A 506 -30.74 -13.64 -20.78
C TYR A 506 -31.58 -13.16 -19.61
N THR A 507 -32.88 -13.23 -19.72
CA THR A 507 -33.85 -13.12 -18.62
C THR A 507 -34.45 -14.48 -18.35
N LEU A 508 -34.18 -15.05 -17.17
CA LEU A 508 -34.76 -16.32 -16.73
C LEU A 508 -35.79 -16.04 -15.64
N THR A 509 -36.96 -16.67 -15.72
CA THR A 509 -37.93 -16.67 -14.63
C THR A 509 -37.89 -18.04 -13.95
N LEU A 510 -37.72 -18.04 -12.63
CA LEU A 510 -37.68 -19.26 -11.83
C LEU A 510 -39.09 -19.61 -11.33
N SER A 511 -39.31 -20.88 -10.97
CA SER A 511 -40.58 -21.38 -10.47
C SER A 511 -41.12 -20.71 -9.20
N ASN A 512 -40.22 -20.07 -8.42
CA ASN A 512 -40.58 -19.24 -7.26
C ASN A 512 -40.88 -17.77 -7.60
N GLY A 513 -40.91 -17.41 -8.88
CA GLY A 513 -41.17 -16.05 -9.38
C GLY A 513 -39.95 -15.12 -9.42
N SER A 514 -38.78 -15.57 -8.96
CA SER A 514 -37.53 -14.79 -9.06
C SER A 514 -37.10 -14.64 -10.51
N LYS A 515 -36.53 -13.47 -10.85
CA LYS A 515 -35.94 -13.21 -12.15
C LYS A 515 -34.40 -13.21 -12.05
N VAL A 516 -33.75 -13.89 -12.99
CA VAL A 516 -32.31 -13.90 -13.13
C VAL A 516 -31.96 -13.23 -14.45
N TYR A 517 -31.07 -12.25 -14.39
CA TYR A 517 -30.48 -11.60 -15.54
C TYR A 517 -29.05 -12.09 -15.69
N ALA A 518 -28.75 -12.80 -16.76
CA ALA A 518 -27.44 -13.40 -16.99
C ALA A 518 -26.81 -12.86 -18.27
N LYS A 519 -25.61 -12.32 -18.17
CA LYS A 519 -24.80 -11.86 -19.31
C LYS A 519 -23.43 -12.51 -19.27
N LYS A 520 -23.03 -13.12 -20.40
CA LYS A 520 -21.66 -13.61 -20.56
C LYS A 520 -20.78 -12.46 -21.03
N ILE A 521 -19.64 -12.28 -20.37
CA ILE A 521 -18.63 -11.29 -20.71
C ILE A 521 -17.27 -11.96 -20.93
N ASP A 522 -16.45 -11.41 -21.83
CA ASP A 522 -15.17 -12.00 -22.23
C ASP A 522 -13.96 -11.23 -21.71
N TYR A 523 -14.14 -10.08 -21.08
CA TYR A 523 -13.05 -9.26 -20.54
C TYR A 523 -12.54 -9.76 -19.18
N GLU A 524 -13.33 -10.56 -18.44
CA GLU A 524 -12.88 -11.32 -17.27
C GLU A 524 -13.05 -12.81 -17.52
N LYS A 525 -12.03 -13.60 -17.22
CA LYS A 525 -12.08 -15.07 -17.34
C LYS A 525 -12.11 -15.72 -15.97
N ASN A 526 -12.87 -16.83 -15.87
CA ASN A 526 -13.02 -17.61 -14.64
C ASN A 526 -13.58 -16.80 -13.46
N SER A 527 -14.35 -15.74 -13.75
CA SER A 527 -15.02 -14.89 -12.78
C SER A 527 -16.54 -14.95 -12.98
N VAL A 528 -17.27 -14.89 -11.89
CA VAL A 528 -18.73 -14.74 -11.87
C VAL A 528 -19.08 -13.63 -10.89
N ASN A 529 -19.65 -12.54 -11.40
CA ASN A 529 -20.20 -11.49 -10.56
C ASN A 529 -21.67 -11.80 -10.28
N PHE A 530 -22.03 -11.96 -9.02
CA PHE A 530 -23.38 -12.24 -8.58
C PHE A 530 -23.92 -11.10 -7.70
N VAL A 531 -25.06 -10.53 -8.11
CA VAL A 531 -25.77 -9.50 -7.36
C VAL A 531 -27.22 -9.95 -7.16
N ALA A 532 -27.67 -10.00 -5.92
CA ALA A 532 -29.07 -10.26 -5.60
C ALA A 532 -29.74 -8.98 -5.10
N MET A 533 -30.91 -8.67 -5.65
CA MET A 533 -31.71 -7.51 -5.27
C MET A 533 -33.14 -7.94 -4.93
N SER A 534 -33.67 -7.41 -3.86
CA SER A 534 -35.10 -7.54 -3.53
C SER A 534 -35.72 -6.16 -3.30
N LYS A 535 -37.01 -6.02 -3.60
CA LYS A 535 -37.79 -4.85 -3.19
C LYS A 535 -37.95 -4.88 -1.67
N GLY A 536 -37.84 -3.75 -0.98
CA GLY A 536 -37.95 -3.70 0.49
C GLY A 536 -36.94 -2.77 1.15
N GLY A 537 -36.45 -1.75 0.46
CA GLY A 537 -35.58 -0.73 1.04
C GLY A 537 -36.31 0.16 2.06
N THR A 538 -35.60 1.13 2.62
CA THR A 538 -36.09 2.02 3.69
C THR A 538 -37.40 2.76 3.33
N SER A 539 -37.69 2.98 2.03
CA SER A 539 -38.94 3.57 1.56
C SER A 539 -40.18 2.72 1.83
N TYR A 540 -40.03 1.44 2.14
CA TYR A 540 -41.11 0.54 2.52
C TYR A 540 -41.31 0.45 4.04
N ILE A 541 -40.44 1.08 4.84
CA ILE A 541 -40.47 1.06 6.27
C ILE A 541 -41.24 2.30 6.74
N LYS A 542 -42.19 2.13 7.68
CA LYS A 542 -42.89 3.26 8.30
C LYS A 542 -41.88 4.15 9.04
N THR A 543 -42.16 5.46 9.10
CA THR A 543 -41.29 6.44 9.75
C THR A 543 -40.98 6.08 11.20
N GLU A 544 -41.97 5.53 11.92
CA GLU A 544 -41.87 5.05 13.31
C GLU A 544 -40.87 3.88 13.47
N ASP A 545 -40.71 3.06 12.41
CA ASP A 545 -39.87 1.86 12.39
C ASP A 545 -38.53 2.07 11.66
N ILE A 546 -38.20 3.29 11.24
CA ILE A 546 -37.02 3.56 10.38
C ILE A 546 -35.71 3.12 11.03
N SER A 547 -35.64 3.12 12.34
CA SER A 547 -34.48 2.61 13.10
C SER A 547 -34.23 1.12 12.87
N ALA A 548 -35.30 0.35 12.56
CA ALA A 548 -35.18 -1.06 12.24
C ALA A 548 -34.44 -1.33 10.96
N SER A 549 -34.32 -0.35 10.02
CA SER A 549 -33.50 -0.50 8.82
C SER A 549 -32.03 -0.72 9.11
N LYS A 550 -31.53 -0.19 10.23
CA LYS A 550 -30.15 -0.40 10.68
C LYS A 550 -29.89 -1.85 11.12
N PHE A 551 -30.95 -2.61 11.46
CA PHE A 551 -30.83 -4.00 11.83
C PHE A 551 -30.38 -4.89 10.66
N LEU A 552 -30.62 -4.48 9.40
CA LEU A 552 -30.13 -5.19 8.22
C LEU A 552 -28.60 -5.28 8.21
N ASN A 553 -27.90 -4.25 8.70
CA ASN A 553 -26.44 -4.28 8.82
C ASN A 553 -25.99 -5.34 9.83
N VAL A 554 -26.73 -5.53 10.92
CA VAL A 554 -26.47 -6.59 11.91
C VAL A 554 -26.66 -7.96 11.29
N VAL A 555 -27.73 -8.14 10.50
CA VAL A 555 -27.99 -9.39 9.79
C VAL A 555 -26.87 -9.68 8.78
N ALA A 556 -26.47 -8.68 8.00
CA ALA A 556 -25.38 -8.81 7.03
C ALA A 556 -24.01 -9.12 7.69
N ALA A 557 -23.79 -8.61 8.91
CA ALA A 557 -22.60 -8.90 9.70
C ALA A 557 -22.67 -10.26 10.45
N SER A 558 -23.82 -10.95 10.44
CA SER A 558 -24.00 -12.24 11.09
C SER A 558 -23.50 -13.39 10.20
N ALA A 559 -23.21 -14.53 10.80
CA ALA A 559 -22.92 -15.75 10.05
C ALA A 559 -24.21 -16.39 9.53
N PRO A 560 -24.20 -16.97 8.32
CA PRO A 560 -25.34 -17.73 7.79
C PRO A 560 -25.47 -19.10 8.46
N GLY A 561 -26.68 -19.64 8.46
CA GLY A 561 -26.97 -20.98 8.91
C GLY A 561 -26.77 -21.20 10.41
N SER A 562 -25.96 -22.18 10.77
CA SER A 562 -25.60 -22.53 12.15
C SER A 562 -24.12 -22.30 12.47
N MET A 563 -23.38 -21.70 11.58
CA MET A 563 -21.96 -21.38 11.82
C MET A 563 -21.81 -20.24 12.83
N SER A 564 -20.70 -20.23 13.58
CA SER A 564 -20.27 -19.04 14.27
C SER A 564 -19.73 -18.02 13.24
N LYS A 565 -19.75 -16.71 13.59
CA LYS A 565 -19.19 -15.67 12.71
C LYS A 565 -17.71 -15.95 12.40
N VAL A 566 -16.96 -16.40 13.38
CA VAL A 566 -15.54 -16.75 13.25
C VAL A 566 -15.33 -17.91 12.26
N ASP A 567 -16.12 -18.98 12.36
CA ASP A 567 -15.98 -20.11 11.46
C ASP A 567 -16.44 -19.78 10.05
N TYR A 568 -17.47 -18.94 9.92
CA TYR A 568 -17.91 -18.42 8.63
C TYR A 568 -16.84 -17.56 7.96
N ASP A 569 -16.20 -16.64 8.69
CA ASP A 569 -15.14 -15.78 8.15
C ASP A 569 -13.95 -16.63 7.67
N ARG A 570 -13.56 -17.66 8.43
CA ARG A 570 -12.51 -18.61 8.02
C ARG A 570 -12.90 -19.39 6.77
N TYR A 571 -14.15 -19.84 6.71
CA TYR A 571 -14.68 -20.54 5.54
C TYR A 571 -14.67 -19.63 4.31
N ALA A 572 -15.16 -18.40 4.45
CA ALA A 572 -15.17 -17.41 3.37
C ALA A 572 -13.75 -17.10 2.87
N LEU A 573 -12.78 -16.91 3.75
CA LEU A 573 -11.37 -16.71 3.40
C LEU A 573 -10.76 -17.90 2.63
N SER A 574 -11.23 -19.12 2.88
CA SER A 574 -10.76 -20.31 2.15
C SER A 574 -11.28 -20.37 0.71
N LEU A 575 -12.39 -19.70 0.41
CA LEU A 575 -13.05 -19.67 -0.91
C LEU A 575 -12.60 -18.48 -1.75
N VAL A 576 -12.70 -17.29 -1.17
CA VAL A 576 -12.36 -16.02 -1.81
C VAL A 576 -11.54 -15.20 -0.82
N PRO A 577 -10.21 -15.31 -0.84
CA PRO A 577 -9.39 -14.47 0.01
C PRO A 577 -9.59 -13.02 -0.40
N PHE A 578 -9.85 -12.15 0.58
CA PHE A 578 -9.85 -10.71 0.41
C PHE A 578 -8.44 -10.22 0.03
N ASP A 579 -8.30 -8.97 -0.39
CA ASP A 579 -7.00 -8.36 -0.60
C ASP A 579 -6.14 -8.48 0.68
N LEU A 580 -5.03 -9.20 0.54
CA LEU A 580 -4.09 -9.52 1.62
C LEU A 580 -2.98 -8.47 1.70
#